data_dd588850769e1597fb5106988e5ff5af
#
_entry.id   dd588850769e1597fb5106988e5ff5af
#
_cell.length_a   1.000
_cell.length_b   1.000
_cell.length_c   1.000
_cell.angle_alpha   90.00
_cell.angle_beta   90.00
_cell.angle_gamma   90.00
#
_symmetry.space_group_name_H-M   'P 1'
#
loop_
_entity.id
_entity.type
_entity.pdbx_description
1 polymer ?
#
loop_
_entity_poly.entity_id
_entity_poly.type
_entity_poly.pdbx_seq_one_letter_code
_entity_poly.pdbx_strand_id
1 'polypeptide(L)'
;MRRDKDDEKWQECKRQVYAMDNSQCLLCESMTVAESITFAKSNPGNTHIIDPAHYRPVSLRPDIMYDVNNVFCVCRAHHERLDNCKNPITGDFCTSDVTESFWQRIIAKRKFNLEKPVKELPTFFDDLN
;
A
#
# COMPACT_ATOMS: atom_id res chain seq x y z
N MET A 1 7.84 -14.36 -26.47
CA MET A 1 7.68 -14.93 -25.18
C MET A 1 6.54 -14.34 -24.45
N ARG A 2 5.85 -15.16 -23.72
CA ARG A 2 4.73 -14.71 -22.91
C ARG A 2 5.12 -13.60 -21.96
N ARG A 3 6.38 -13.58 -21.61
CA ARG A 3 6.87 -12.65 -20.62
C ARG A 3 6.73 -11.18 -21.03
N ASP A 4 6.85 -10.89 -22.32
CA ASP A 4 6.75 -9.52 -22.79
C ASP A 4 5.36 -8.95 -22.55
N LYS A 5 4.33 -9.74 -22.86
CA LYS A 5 2.96 -9.30 -22.69
C LYS A 5 2.59 -9.18 -21.21
N ASP A 6 3.03 -10.15 -20.41
CA ASP A 6 2.80 -10.10 -18.97
C ASP A 6 3.52 -8.91 -18.36
N ASP A 7 4.72 -8.61 -18.84
CA ASP A 7 5.50 -7.49 -18.34
C ASP A 7 4.79 -6.16 -18.66
N GLU A 8 4.24 -6.03 -19.85
CA GLU A 8 3.50 -4.83 -20.23
C GLU A 8 2.28 -4.62 -19.31
N LYS A 9 1.55 -5.70 -19.05
CA LYS A 9 0.39 -5.62 -18.18
C LYS A 9 0.79 -5.24 -16.76
N TRP A 10 1.89 -5.79 -16.28
CA TRP A 10 2.37 -5.49 -14.95
C TRP A 10 2.85 -4.03 -14.87
N GLN A 11 3.56 -3.54 -15.90
CA GLN A 11 4.00 -2.15 -15.90
C GLN A 11 2.81 -1.19 -15.90
N GLU A 12 1.78 -1.50 -16.67
CA GLU A 12 0.59 -0.67 -16.71
C GLU A 12 -0.15 -0.70 -15.36
N CYS A 13 -0.26 -1.88 -14.75
CA CYS A 13 -0.87 -2.01 -13.44
C CYS A 13 -0.12 -1.17 -12.41
N LYS A 14 1.21 -1.29 -12.38
CA LYS A 14 2.03 -0.51 -11.44
C LYS A 14 1.84 0.99 -11.66
N ARG A 15 1.84 1.43 -12.92
CA ARG A 15 1.69 2.84 -13.23
C ARG A 15 0.39 3.39 -12.64
N GLN A 16 -0.69 2.64 -12.82
CA GLN A 16 -1.99 3.06 -12.30
C GLN A 16 -2.02 3.03 -10.77
N VAL A 17 -1.43 2.02 -10.16
CA VAL A 17 -1.39 1.88 -8.71
C VAL A 17 -0.60 3.03 -8.08
N TYR A 18 0.57 3.34 -8.64
CA TYR A 18 1.36 4.46 -8.12
C TYR A 18 0.62 5.79 -8.28
N ALA A 19 -0.12 5.95 -9.38
CA ALA A 19 -0.90 7.16 -9.56
C ALA A 19 -2.03 7.25 -8.54
N MET A 20 -2.76 6.15 -8.33
CA MET A 20 -3.87 6.13 -7.38
C MET A 20 -3.43 6.41 -5.94
N ASP A 21 -2.27 5.90 -5.57
CA ASP A 21 -1.77 5.98 -4.21
C ASP A 21 -0.74 7.10 -4.00
N ASN A 22 -0.53 7.93 -5.01
CA ASN A 22 0.44 9.03 -4.98
C ASN A 22 1.83 8.58 -4.61
N SER A 23 2.20 7.35 -4.98
CA SER A 23 3.50 6.75 -4.69
C SER A 23 3.82 6.79 -3.19
N GLN A 24 2.82 6.68 -2.34
CA GLN A 24 2.98 6.71 -0.90
C GLN A 24 2.59 5.38 -0.28
N CYS A 25 3.19 5.03 0.85
CA CYS A 25 2.81 3.85 1.59
C CYS A 25 1.48 4.10 2.28
N LEU A 26 0.43 3.39 1.85
CA LEU A 26 -0.89 3.57 2.42
C LEU A 26 -0.95 3.18 3.90
N LEU A 27 -0.15 2.19 4.29
CA LEU A 27 -0.14 1.78 5.68
C LEU A 27 0.55 2.81 6.56
N CYS A 28 1.69 3.36 6.10
CA CYS A 28 2.35 4.43 6.85
C CYS A 28 1.41 5.62 7.04
N GLU A 29 0.64 5.96 6.01
CA GLU A 29 -0.29 7.06 6.08
C GLU A 29 -1.43 6.81 7.07
N SER A 30 -1.73 5.54 7.34
CA SER A 30 -2.84 5.18 8.22
C SER A 30 -2.40 4.94 9.66
N MET A 31 -1.09 4.99 9.96
CA MET A 31 -0.60 4.74 11.31
C MET A 31 -0.95 5.87 12.24
N THR A 32 -1.30 5.51 13.50
CA THR A 32 -1.44 6.49 14.56
C THR A 32 -0.05 6.95 14.98
N VAL A 33 0.00 8.03 15.78
CA VAL A 33 1.27 8.51 16.32
C VAL A 33 1.96 7.40 17.13
N ALA A 34 1.19 6.71 17.98
CA ALA A 34 1.73 5.63 18.80
C ALA A 34 2.30 4.52 17.94
N GLU A 35 1.58 4.15 16.87
CA GLU A 35 2.06 3.12 15.94
C GLU A 35 3.33 3.56 15.23
N SER A 36 3.41 4.82 14.85
CA SER A 36 4.60 5.34 14.17
C SER A 36 5.83 5.26 15.06
N ILE A 37 5.66 5.56 16.34
CA ILE A 37 6.75 5.46 17.32
C ILE A 37 7.20 4.01 17.48
N THR A 38 6.25 3.09 17.65
CA THR A 38 6.55 1.67 17.77
C THR A 38 7.25 1.15 16.53
N PHE A 39 6.73 1.54 15.35
CA PHE A 39 7.31 1.13 14.08
C PHE A 39 8.75 1.58 13.96
N ALA A 40 9.02 2.85 14.26
CA ALA A 40 10.37 3.38 14.20
C ALA A 40 11.32 2.62 15.12
N LYS A 41 10.86 2.27 16.33
CA LYS A 41 11.66 1.54 17.29
C LYS A 41 11.90 0.10 16.91
N SER A 42 11.13 -0.45 15.99
CA SER A 42 11.25 -1.84 15.56
C SER A 42 12.36 -2.07 14.53
N ASN A 43 13.11 -1.02 14.17
CA ASN A 43 14.18 -1.08 13.17
C ASN A 43 13.70 -1.63 11.83
N PRO A 44 12.71 -1.01 11.22
CA PRO A 44 12.09 -1.59 10.02
C PRO A 44 12.99 -1.61 8.79
N GLY A 45 13.86 -0.61 8.60
CA GLY A 45 14.67 -0.50 7.38
C GLY A 45 13.80 -0.29 6.15
N ASN A 46 14.38 0.21 5.07
CA ASN A 46 13.73 0.30 3.75
C ASN A 46 12.33 0.92 3.75
N THR A 47 12.10 1.89 4.65
CA THR A 47 10.79 2.54 4.74
C THR A 47 10.56 3.55 3.62
N HIS A 48 11.63 3.94 2.92
CA HIS A 48 11.57 4.92 1.84
C HIS A 48 11.34 4.30 0.47
N ILE A 49 11.39 2.96 0.36
CA ILE A 49 11.17 2.25 -0.89
C ILE A 49 9.69 1.84 -0.93
N ILE A 50 9.00 2.26 -1.98
CA ILE A 50 7.56 1.97 -2.12
C ILE A 50 7.39 0.86 -3.14
N ASP A 51 6.77 -0.24 -2.69
CA ASP A 51 6.50 -1.42 -3.53
C ASP A 51 5.02 -1.51 -3.88
N PRO A 52 4.71 -2.02 -5.08
CA PRO A 52 3.33 -2.42 -5.41
C PRO A 52 3.11 -3.83 -4.86
N ALA A 53 2.31 -3.95 -3.82
CA ALA A 53 2.12 -5.20 -3.10
C ALA A 53 0.73 -5.79 -3.36
N HIS A 54 0.68 -7.10 -3.61
CA HIS A 54 -0.58 -7.81 -3.84
C HIS A 54 -1.27 -8.13 -2.52
N TYR A 55 -2.54 -7.75 -2.41
CA TYR A 55 -3.35 -8.14 -1.27
C TYR A 55 -3.60 -9.66 -1.28
N ARG A 56 -4.11 -10.19 -2.40
CA ARG A 56 -4.24 -11.63 -2.59
C ARG A 56 -3.01 -12.12 -3.35
N PRO A 57 -2.25 -13.06 -2.81
CA PRO A 57 -1.00 -13.50 -3.43
C PRO A 57 -1.22 -14.04 -4.84
N VAL A 58 -0.26 -13.78 -5.72
CA VAL A 58 -0.32 -14.25 -7.10
C VAL A 58 -0.44 -15.77 -7.16
N SER A 59 0.22 -16.47 -6.24
CA SER A 59 0.19 -17.93 -6.20
C SER A 59 -1.21 -18.47 -5.95
N LEU A 60 -2.06 -17.73 -5.24
CA LEU A 60 -3.42 -18.14 -4.90
C LEU A 60 -4.45 -17.57 -5.87
N ARG A 61 -4.20 -16.37 -6.36
CA ARG A 61 -5.14 -15.68 -7.23
C ARG A 61 -4.42 -15.05 -8.41
N PRO A 62 -3.89 -15.89 -9.32
CA PRO A 62 -3.21 -15.35 -10.50
C PRO A 62 -4.15 -14.59 -11.44
N ASP A 63 -5.45 -14.83 -11.32
CA ASP A 63 -6.46 -14.18 -12.15
C ASP A 63 -6.56 -12.67 -11.88
N ILE A 64 -6.14 -12.21 -10.70
CA ILE A 64 -6.20 -10.79 -10.35
C ILE A 64 -4.82 -10.18 -10.10
N MET A 65 -3.76 -10.81 -10.63
CA MET A 65 -2.42 -10.30 -10.37
C MET A 65 -2.16 -8.95 -11.04
N TYR A 66 -2.94 -8.58 -12.04
CA TYR A 66 -2.82 -7.26 -12.68
C TYR A 66 -4.02 -6.36 -12.40
N ASP A 67 -4.85 -6.74 -11.44
CA ASP A 67 -6.02 -5.96 -11.07
C ASP A 67 -5.57 -4.87 -10.09
N VAL A 68 -5.77 -3.61 -10.47
CA VAL A 68 -5.35 -2.48 -9.62
C VAL A 68 -6.04 -2.51 -8.26
N ASN A 69 -7.19 -3.18 -8.15
CA ASN A 69 -7.90 -3.30 -6.88
C ASN A 69 -7.29 -4.35 -5.97
N ASN A 70 -6.31 -5.10 -6.46
CA ASN A 70 -5.59 -6.11 -5.68
C ASN A 70 -4.13 -5.70 -5.41
N VAL A 71 -3.71 -4.53 -5.87
CA VAL A 71 -2.31 -4.10 -5.75
C VAL A 71 -2.28 -2.73 -5.10
N PHE A 72 -1.47 -2.59 -4.06
CA PHE A 72 -1.45 -1.38 -3.24
C PHE A 72 -0.02 -0.94 -2.97
N CYS A 73 0.20 0.36 -2.88
CA CYS A 73 1.52 0.89 -2.53
C CYS A 73 1.75 0.77 -1.03
N VAL A 74 2.79 0.07 -0.65
CA VAL A 74 3.26 0.00 0.73
C VAL A 74 4.77 0.08 0.71
N CYS A 75 5.37 0.58 1.80
CA CYS A 75 6.82 0.61 1.88
C CYS A 75 7.35 -0.82 1.99
N ARG A 76 8.60 -1.01 1.57
CA ARG A 76 9.18 -2.35 1.57
C ARG A 76 9.21 -2.99 2.95
N ALA A 77 9.41 -2.21 4.00
CA ALA A 77 9.40 -2.74 5.36
C ALA A 77 8.04 -3.36 5.69
N HIS A 78 6.95 -2.65 5.40
CA HIS A 78 5.61 -3.17 5.63
C HIS A 78 5.30 -4.35 4.71
N HIS A 79 5.71 -4.24 3.44
CA HIS A 79 5.48 -5.28 2.44
C HIS A 79 6.08 -6.62 2.91
N GLU A 80 7.35 -6.59 3.31
CA GLU A 80 8.02 -7.80 3.76
C GLU A 80 7.37 -8.40 5.00
N ARG A 81 6.95 -7.56 5.94
CA ARG A 81 6.31 -8.04 7.17
C ARG A 81 4.94 -8.65 6.87
N LEU A 82 4.14 -7.98 6.04
CA LEU A 82 2.83 -8.51 5.68
C LEU A 82 2.94 -9.85 4.95
N ASP A 83 3.93 -10.00 4.08
CA ASP A 83 4.12 -11.23 3.33
C ASP A 83 4.64 -12.38 4.18
N ASN A 84 5.23 -12.09 5.33
CA ASN A 84 5.86 -13.10 6.17
C ASN A 84 5.13 -13.31 7.49
N CYS A 85 3.84 -12.98 7.54
CA CYS A 85 3.01 -13.15 8.75
C CYS A 85 3.64 -12.47 9.96
N LYS A 86 4.05 -11.23 9.76
CA LYS A 86 4.57 -10.39 10.83
C LYS A 86 3.69 -9.17 10.99
N ASN A 87 3.55 -8.73 12.24
CA ASN A 87 2.86 -7.49 12.52
C ASN A 87 3.65 -6.36 11.88
N PRO A 88 3.05 -5.60 10.96
CA PRO A 88 3.81 -4.58 10.24
C PRO A 88 4.33 -3.45 11.13
N ILE A 89 3.72 -3.25 12.30
CA ILE A 89 4.13 -2.19 13.21
C ILE A 89 5.28 -2.64 14.11
N THR A 90 5.17 -3.84 14.71
CA THR A 90 6.15 -4.33 15.68
C THR A 90 7.24 -5.21 15.06
N GLY A 91 6.94 -5.84 13.94
CA GLY A 91 7.86 -6.79 13.32
C GLY A 91 7.79 -8.20 13.90
N ASP A 92 6.95 -8.43 14.91
CA ASP A 92 6.82 -9.73 15.54
C ASP A 92 5.94 -10.66 14.72
N PHE A 93 6.17 -11.96 14.82
CA PHE A 93 5.30 -12.93 14.17
C PHE A 93 3.88 -12.79 14.70
N CYS A 94 2.92 -13.01 13.83
CA CYS A 94 1.51 -12.89 14.20
C CYS A 94 0.69 -13.84 13.34
N THR A 95 -0.62 -13.91 13.64
CA THR A 95 -1.53 -14.76 12.88
C THR A 95 -1.98 -14.01 11.62
N SER A 96 -2.55 -14.76 10.67
CA SER A 96 -3.05 -14.18 9.44
C SER A 96 -4.21 -13.19 9.69
N ASP A 97 -4.94 -13.37 10.80
CA ASP A 97 -6.01 -12.41 11.16
C ASP A 97 -5.45 -11.01 11.39
N VAL A 98 -4.26 -10.94 11.98
CA VAL A 98 -3.62 -9.65 12.25
C VAL A 98 -3.21 -8.99 10.93
N THR A 99 -2.52 -9.72 10.06
CA THR A 99 -2.11 -9.15 8.77
C THR A 99 -3.33 -8.77 7.95
N GLU A 100 -4.39 -9.57 8.01
CA GLU A 100 -5.62 -9.25 7.28
C GLU A 100 -6.21 -7.93 7.77
N SER A 101 -6.19 -7.67 9.08
CA SER A 101 -6.71 -6.42 9.62
C SER A 101 -5.94 -5.22 9.11
N PHE A 102 -4.62 -5.36 8.95
CA PHE A 102 -3.81 -4.28 8.38
C PHE A 102 -4.09 -4.10 6.89
N TRP A 103 -4.30 -5.20 6.16
CA TRP A 103 -4.70 -5.09 4.75
C TRP A 103 -6.02 -4.34 4.60
N GLN A 104 -6.96 -4.57 5.51
CA GLN A 104 -8.24 -3.84 5.46
C GLN A 104 -8.03 -2.34 5.69
N ARG A 105 -7.05 -1.97 6.54
CA ARG A 105 -6.71 -0.57 6.73
C ARG A 105 -6.12 0.04 5.45
N ILE A 106 -5.26 -0.71 4.75
CA ILE A 106 -4.67 -0.27 3.50
C ILE A 106 -5.76 -0.04 2.45
N ILE A 107 -6.67 -1.00 2.33
CA ILE A 107 -7.77 -0.92 1.36
C ILE A 107 -8.66 0.29 1.68
N ALA A 108 -8.99 0.47 2.95
CA ALA A 108 -9.82 1.59 3.39
C ALA A 108 -9.13 2.93 3.14
N LYS A 109 -7.80 2.98 3.31
CA LYS A 109 -7.07 4.22 3.10
C LYS A 109 -7.10 4.65 1.64
N ARG A 110 -6.93 3.69 0.70
CA ARG A 110 -7.06 4.02 -0.72
C ARG A 110 -8.45 4.56 -1.03
N LYS A 111 -9.47 3.88 -0.51
CA LYS A 111 -10.83 4.32 -0.74
C LYS A 111 -11.05 5.74 -0.23
N PHE A 112 -10.58 6.01 0.97
CA PHE A 112 -10.67 7.35 1.56
C PHE A 112 -9.97 8.37 0.68
N ASN A 113 -8.74 8.08 0.23
CA ASN A 113 -7.96 9.00 -0.59
C ASN A 113 -8.64 9.30 -1.92
N LEU A 114 -9.24 8.29 -2.55
CA LEU A 114 -9.89 8.45 -3.85
C LEU A 114 -11.22 9.18 -3.74
N GLU A 115 -11.87 9.12 -2.59
CA GLU A 115 -13.14 9.79 -2.36
C GLU A 115 -12.98 11.19 -1.79
N LYS A 116 -11.74 11.57 -1.48
CA LYS A 116 -11.46 12.86 -0.91
C LYS A 116 -11.85 13.98 -1.87
N PRO A 117 -12.59 15.00 -1.40
CA PRO A 117 -13.02 16.08 -2.28
C PRO A 117 -11.84 16.83 -2.87
N VAL A 118 -11.83 16.95 -4.19
CA VAL A 118 -10.78 17.67 -4.91
C VAL A 118 -10.83 19.16 -4.59
N LYS A 119 -12.02 19.65 -4.31
CA LYS A 119 -12.24 21.08 -4.09
C LYS A 119 -11.48 21.66 -2.90
N GLU A 120 -10.94 20.82 -2.07
CA GLU A 120 -10.14 21.30 -0.95
C GLU A 120 -8.90 22.05 -1.41
N LEU A 121 -8.31 21.61 -2.52
CA LEU A 121 -7.14 22.27 -3.07
C LEU A 121 -7.50 23.58 -3.76
N PRO A 122 -8.53 23.61 -4.61
CA PRO A 122 -8.94 24.85 -5.24
C PRO A 122 -9.30 25.95 -4.24
N THR A 123 -9.89 25.58 -3.12
CA THR A 123 -10.27 26.56 -2.10
C THR A 123 -9.07 27.37 -1.63
N PHE A 124 -7.95 26.70 -1.42
CA PHE A 124 -6.73 27.37 -1.01
C PHE A 124 -6.26 28.36 -2.07
N PHE A 125 -6.29 27.95 -3.31
CA PHE A 125 -5.85 28.81 -4.40
C PHE A 125 -6.83 29.94 -4.65
N ASP A 126 -8.11 29.70 -4.44
CA ASP A 126 -9.12 30.74 -4.57
C ASP A 126 -8.88 31.86 -3.56
N ASP A 127 -8.49 31.51 -2.37
CA ASP A 127 -8.19 32.49 -1.34
C ASP A 127 -7.01 33.37 -1.72
N LEU A 128 -6.07 32.83 -2.47
CA LEU A 128 -4.90 33.59 -2.90
C LEU A 128 -5.21 34.54 -4.06
N ASN A 129 -6.23 34.22 -4.79
CA ASN A 129 -6.63 35.02 -5.94
C ASN A 129 -7.59 36.12 -5.54
#